data_7c1850e1400f16488c645d04d4f42064
#
_entry.id   7c1850e1400f16488c645d04d4f42064
#
_cell.length_a   1.000
_cell.length_b   1.000
_cell.length_c   1.000
_cell.angle_alpha   90.00
_cell.angle_beta   90.00
_cell.angle_gamma   90.00
#
_symmetry.space_group_name_H-M   'P 1'
#
loop_
_entity.id
_entity.type
_entity.pdbx_description
1 polymer ?
#
loop_
_entity_poly.entity_id
_entity_poly.type
_entity_poly.pdbx_seq_one_letter_code
_entity_poly.pdbx_strand_id
1 'polypeptide(L)'
;MEVFCPLSSFIGETMSLLKTIDPNSTEAPRESKPLPERLISGDPSFKTWAQDVARDGLVHTGVWEATPGLTRSIKGETFEFCHILQGVVELTPDGGDAVTYKAGDSFVMKPGFTGTWRTIETVRKIYVTVM
;
A
#
# COMPACT_ATOMS: atom_id res chain seq x y z
N MET A 1 -8.11 -17.78 17.54
CA MET A 1 -8.06 -17.78 16.89
C MET A 1 -8.49 -18.26 16.03
N GLU A 2 -8.48 -18.30 15.26
CA GLU A 2 -8.71 -18.68 14.43
C GLU A 2 -9.27 -18.66 13.65
N VAL A 3 -9.37 -18.71 12.88
CA VAL A 3 -9.81 -18.66 12.08
C VAL A 3 -10.24 -19.15 11.32
N PHE A 4 -10.53 -19.41 10.77
CA PHE A 4 -10.78 -19.97 10.07
C PHE A 4 -11.45 -19.82 9.11
N CYS A 5 -11.40 -19.84 8.41
CA CYS A 5 -11.80 -19.69 7.45
C CYS A 5 -12.59 -20.32 6.80
N PRO A 6 -12.97 -20.38 6.43
CA PRO A 6 -13.61 -20.94 5.86
C PRO A 6 -13.65 -21.09 4.78
N LEU A 7 -13.43 -20.82 4.20
CA LEU A 7 -13.41 -20.94 3.23
C LEU A 7 -13.07 -21.58 2.73
N SER A 8 -12.74 -22.00 2.96
CA SER A 8 -12.37 -22.69 2.54
C SER A 8 -12.68 -23.20 1.62
N SER A 9 -12.97 -22.92 1.41
CA SER A 9 -13.47 -23.30 0.53
C SER A 9 -12.85 -23.24 -0.61
N PHE A 10 -12.05 -23.21 -0.77
CA PHE A 10 -11.36 -23.10 -1.71
C PHE A 10 -10.99 -24.21 -2.07
N ILE A 11 -11.50 -24.74 -2.14
CA ILE A 11 -11.49 -25.61 -2.50
C ILE A 11 -10.54 -26.39 -3.05
N GLY A 12 -10.24 -27.45 -2.90
CA GLY A 12 -9.15 -28.19 -3.38
C GLY A 12 -7.83 -27.54 -3.15
N GLU A 13 -7.91 -26.33 -2.77
CA GLU A 13 -6.75 -25.59 -2.47
C GLU A 13 -6.18 -25.97 -1.15
N THR A 14 -4.88 -26.08 -1.08
CA THR A 14 -4.23 -26.21 0.19
C THR A 14 -4.35 -24.89 0.92
N MET A 15 -4.89 -24.94 2.10
CA MET A 15 -5.05 -23.75 2.92
C MET A 15 -3.73 -23.48 3.61
N SER A 16 -2.77 -22.96 2.87
CA SER A 16 -1.48 -22.63 3.46
C SER A 16 -1.60 -21.40 4.33
N LEU A 17 -1.06 -21.49 5.53
CA LEU A 17 -1.00 -20.35 6.44
C LEU A 17 0.29 -19.58 6.28
N LEU A 18 1.10 -19.96 5.29
CA LEU A 18 2.32 -19.24 4.95
C LEU A 18 2.19 -18.75 3.52
N LYS A 19 2.34 -17.44 3.33
CA LYS A 19 2.18 -16.80 2.04
C LYS A 19 3.40 -15.97 1.72
N THR A 20 4.04 -16.26 0.58
CA THR A 20 5.16 -15.45 0.10
C THR A 20 4.62 -14.25 -0.64
N ILE A 21 5.15 -13.07 -0.33
CA ILE A 21 4.82 -11.85 -1.06
C ILE A 21 5.87 -11.67 -2.15
N ASP A 22 5.42 -11.59 -3.40
CA ASP A 22 6.31 -11.44 -4.54
C ASP A 22 6.41 -9.96 -4.91
N PRO A 23 7.54 -9.31 -4.67
CA PRO A 23 7.69 -7.88 -4.98
C PRO A 23 7.76 -7.61 -6.49
N ASN A 24 7.94 -8.65 -7.29
CA ASN A 24 8.09 -8.52 -8.74
C ASN A 24 7.09 -9.38 -9.49
N SER A 25 5.84 -9.38 -9.00
CA SER A 25 4.79 -10.18 -9.61
C SER A 25 4.62 -9.84 -11.10
N THR A 26 4.43 -10.87 -11.92
CA THR A 26 4.15 -10.72 -13.34
C THR A 26 2.65 -10.74 -13.63
N GLU A 27 1.83 -10.88 -12.59
CA GLU A 27 0.38 -10.83 -12.74
C GLU A 27 -0.05 -9.43 -13.16
N ALA A 28 -1.19 -9.34 -13.82
CA ALA A 28 -1.73 -8.04 -14.20
C ALA A 28 -2.18 -7.29 -12.94
N PRO A 29 -1.69 -6.07 -12.72
CA PRO A 29 -2.13 -5.30 -11.55
C PRO A 29 -3.48 -4.66 -11.79
N ARG A 30 -4.13 -4.26 -10.70
CA ARG A 30 -5.24 -3.34 -10.81
C ARG A 30 -4.66 -1.94 -11.01
N GLU A 31 -5.11 -1.26 -12.06
CA GLU A 31 -4.64 0.08 -12.36
C GLU A 31 -5.67 1.10 -11.90
N SER A 32 -5.20 2.21 -11.38
CA SER A 32 -6.06 3.27 -10.88
C SER A 32 -5.36 4.61 -10.90
N LYS A 33 -6.14 5.64 -10.63
CA LYS A 33 -5.67 7.02 -10.51
C LYS A 33 -6.14 7.54 -9.16
N PRO A 34 -5.49 8.59 -8.63
CA PRO A 34 -5.98 9.17 -7.39
C PRO A 34 -7.37 9.74 -7.60
N LEU A 35 -8.18 9.70 -6.54
CA LEU A 35 -9.46 10.38 -6.55
C LEU A 35 -9.20 11.86 -6.81
N PRO A 36 -10.09 12.54 -7.58
CA PRO A 36 -9.88 13.95 -7.90
C PRO A 36 -9.66 14.84 -6.68
N GLU A 37 -10.37 14.58 -5.59
CA GLU A 37 -10.22 15.36 -4.37
C GLU A 37 -8.92 15.10 -3.63
N ARG A 38 -8.19 14.05 -4.00
CA ARG A 38 -6.89 13.73 -3.40
C ARG A 38 -5.73 14.19 -4.26
N LEU A 39 -5.94 14.48 -5.52
CA LEU A 39 -4.89 14.93 -6.42
C LEU A 39 -4.56 16.39 -6.17
N ILE A 40 -3.30 16.69 -5.90
CA ILE A 40 -2.83 18.07 -5.70
C ILE A 40 -2.13 18.56 -6.96
N SER A 41 -1.20 17.77 -7.51
CA SER A 41 -0.53 18.15 -8.75
C SER A 41 0.06 16.94 -9.44
N GLY A 42 0.33 17.09 -10.74
CA GLY A 42 0.88 16.02 -11.55
C GLY A 42 -0.22 15.12 -12.10
N ASP A 43 0.20 13.98 -12.63
CA ASP A 43 -0.72 13.00 -13.22
C ASP A 43 -0.25 11.59 -12.84
N PRO A 44 -0.21 11.26 -11.54
CA PRO A 44 0.27 9.96 -11.11
C PRO A 44 -0.71 8.86 -11.49
N SER A 45 -0.14 7.69 -11.80
CA SER A 45 -0.90 6.47 -12.04
C SER A 45 -0.48 5.45 -11.00
N PHE A 46 -1.43 4.62 -10.56
CA PHE A 46 -1.20 3.61 -9.54
C PHE A 46 -1.39 2.21 -10.09
N LYS A 47 -0.59 1.27 -9.58
CA LYS A 47 -0.75 -0.16 -9.85
C LYS A 47 -0.74 -0.89 -8.52
N THR A 48 -1.67 -1.82 -8.36
CA THR A 48 -1.79 -2.60 -7.13
C THR A 48 -1.78 -4.08 -7.45
N TRP A 49 -0.85 -4.82 -6.86
CA TRP A 49 -0.82 -6.28 -6.90
C TRP A 49 -1.22 -6.77 -5.51
N ALA A 50 -2.52 -6.93 -5.31
CA ALA A 50 -3.04 -7.44 -4.03
C ALA A 50 -2.69 -8.92 -3.95
N GLN A 51 -2.01 -9.34 -2.89
CA GLN A 51 -1.49 -10.69 -2.81
C GLN A 51 -2.04 -11.50 -1.64
N ASP A 52 -2.52 -10.86 -0.61
CA ASP A 52 -3.09 -11.58 0.53
C ASP A 52 -4.13 -10.75 1.25
N VAL A 53 -5.13 -11.44 1.77
CA VAL A 53 -6.18 -10.85 2.59
C VAL A 53 -6.38 -11.75 3.80
N ALA A 54 -6.46 -11.17 4.98
CA ALA A 54 -6.61 -11.91 6.22
C ALA A 54 -7.61 -11.20 7.14
N ARG A 55 -8.01 -11.88 8.21
CA ARG A 55 -8.89 -11.33 9.24
C ARG A 55 -10.18 -10.76 8.65
N ASP A 56 -10.84 -11.58 7.83
CA ASP A 56 -12.13 -11.24 7.22
C ASP A 56 -12.08 -9.95 6.41
N GLY A 57 -10.97 -9.74 5.71
CA GLY A 57 -10.84 -8.57 4.84
C GLY A 57 -10.28 -7.34 5.53
N LEU A 58 -9.90 -7.46 6.79
CA LEU A 58 -9.38 -6.31 7.54
C LEU A 58 -7.89 -6.07 7.29
N VAL A 59 -7.14 -7.12 6.90
CA VAL A 59 -5.71 -7.01 6.65
C VAL A 59 -5.42 -7.31 5.20
N HIS A 60 -4.81 -6.36 4.52
CA HIS A 60 -4.43 -6.49 3.11
C HIS A 60 -2.93 -6.37 2.97
N THR A 61 -2.33 -7.26 2.19
CA THR A 61 -0.89 -7.23 1.93
C THR A 61 -0.67 -7.35 0.44
N GLY A 62 0.25 -6.57 -0.08
CA GLY A 62 0.59 -6.64 -1.50
C GLY A 62 1.69 -5.68 -1.87
N VAL A 63 1.74 -5.38 -3.17
CA VAL A 63 2.72 -4.47 -3.76
C VAL A 63 1.96 -3.35 -4.47
N TRP A 64 2.47 -2.15 -4.37
CA TRP A 64 1.85 -0.97 -4.96
C TRP A 64 2.93 -0.13 -5.61
N GLU A 65 2.57 0.47 -6.74
CA GLU A 65 3.49 1.32 -7.49
C GLU A 65 2.79 2.60 -7.88
N ALA A 66 3.52 3.72 -7.85
CA ALA A 66 3.00 5.00 -8.27
C ALA A 66 4.03 5.74 -9.12
N THR A 67 3.55 6.38 -10.17
CA THR A 67 4.38 7.31 -10.95
C THR A 67 4.38 8.68 -10.27
N PRO A 68 5.29 9.59 -10.68
CA PRO A 68 5.44 10.88 -9.99
C PRO A 68 4.17 11.71 -9.93
N GLY A 69 3.98 12.37 -8.79
CA GLY A 69 2.86 13.25 -8.56
C GLY A 69 2.69 13.52 -7.08
N LEU A 70 1.79 14.44 -6.76
CA LEU A 70 1.54 14.87 -5.38
C LEU A 70 0.07 14.64 -5.05
N THR A 71 -0.18 13.88 -3.99
CA THR A 71 -1.52 13.57 -3.56
C THR A 71 -1.69 13.81 -2.07
N ARG A 72 -2.93 13.99 -1.67
CA ARG A 72 -3.32 14.07 -0.27
C ARG A 72 -3.51 12.65 0.26
N SER A 73 -2.92 12.36 1.41
CA SER A 73 -3.07 11.07 2.08
C SER A 73 -3.86 11.27 3.36
N ILE A 74 -4.98 10.54 3.48
CA ILE A 74 -5.86 10.60 4.66
C ILE A 74 -6.13 9.15 5.04
N LYS A 75 -5.64 8.75 6.20
CA LYS A 75 -5.73 7.35 6.60
C LYS A 75 -7.04 6.99 7.27
N GLY A 76 -7.71 7.96 7.89
CA GLY A 76 -8.90 7.65 8.67
C GLY A 76 -8.55 6.67 9.77
N GLU A 77 -9.24 5.54 9.82
CA GLU A 77 -8.98 4.51 10.82
C GLU A 77 -7.99 3.44 10.34
N THR A 78 -7.48 3.58 9.12
CA THR A 78 -6.58 2.59 8.54
C THR A 78 -5.15 2.79 9.02
N PHE A 79 -4.53 1.69 9.42
CA PHE A 79 -3.10 1.62 9.68
C PHE A 79 -2.43 1.14 8.41
N GLU A 80 -1.29 1.71 8.03
CA GLU A 80 -0.53 1.19 6.89
C GLU A 80 0.95 1.14 7.20
N PHE A 81 1.55 -0.05 6.97
CA PHE A 81 2.99 -0.24 6.97
C PHE A 81 3.47 -0.24 5.52
N CYS A 82 4.55 0.46 5.24
CA CYS A 82 5.16 0.52 3.91
C CYS A 82 6.64 0.18 3.99
N HIS A 83 7.08 -0.65 3.04
CA HIS A 83 8.49 -0.89 2.83
C HIS A 83 8.82 -0.53 1.38
N ILE A 84 9.73 0.43 1.18
CA ILE A 84 10.05 0.93 -0.15
C ILE A 84 11.02 -0.02 -0.83
N LEU A 85 10.65 -0.51 -2.01
CA LEU A 85 11.46 -1.41 -2.82
C LEU A 85 12.31 -0.65 -3.83
N GLN A 86 11.76 0.42 -4.40
CA GLN A 86 12.47 1.26 -5.37
C GLN A 86 11.80 2.63 -5.44
N GLY A 87 12.54 3.60 -5.95
CA GLY A 87 12.03 4.95 -6.12
C GLY A 87 12.25 5.81 -4.91
N VAL A 88 11.67 7.01 -4.98
CA VAL A 88 11.81 8.02 -3.91
C VAL A 88 10.46 8.65 -3.66
N VAL A 89 10.08 8.73 -2.39
CA VAL A 89 8.83 9.36 -1.97
C VAL A 89 9.11 10.31 -0.82
N GLU A 90 8.36 11.42 -0.80
CA GLU A 90 8.45 12.41 0.27
C GLU A 90 7.09 12.50 0.94
N LEU A 91 7.05 12.25 2.23
CA LEU A 91 5.84 12.34 3.06
C LEU A 91 5.93 13.58 3.92
N THR A 92 4.86 14.37 3.94
CA THR A 92 4.80 15.55 4.81
C THR A 92 3.54 15.46 5.64
N PRO A 93 3.67 15.12 6.95
CA PRO A 93 2.51 15.16 7.84
C PRO A 93 1.99 16.60 7.95
N ASP A 94 0.67 16.75 8.10
CA ASP A 94 0.13 18.09 8.34
C ASP A 94 0.76 18.69 9.58
N GLY A 95 1.27 19.90 9.45
CA GLY A 95 1.92 20.58 10.56
C GLY A 95 3.31 20.07 10.90
N GLY A 96 3.84 19.13 10.12
CA GLY A 96 5.16 18.56 10.36
C GLY A 96 6.12 18.79 9.20
N ASP A 97 7.33 18.27 9.37
CA ASP A 97 8.38 18.40 8.35
C ASP A 97 8.32 17.24 7.35
N ALA A 98 8.77 17.52 6.13
CA ALA A 98 8.85 16.49 5.10
C ALA A 98 9.93 15.46 5.46
N VAL A 99 9.61 14.19 5.19
CA VAL A 99 10.55 13.09 5.36
C VAL A 99 10.64 12.35 4.03
N THR A 100 11.86 12.10 3.58
CA THR A 100 12.10 11.40 2.32
C THR A 100 12.46 9.95 2.59
N TYR A 101 11.82 9.04 1.85
CA TYR A 101 12.10 7.61 1.93
C TYR A 101 12.52 7.09 0.57
N LYS A 102 13.40 6.11 0.57
CA LYS A 102 13.93 5.47 -0.64
C LYS A 102 14.06 3.97 -0.42
N ALA A 103 14.53 3.26 -1.42
CA ALA A 103 14.66 1.80 -1.36
C ALA A 103 15.35 1.36 -0.08
N GLY A 104 14.73 0.40 0.61
CA GLY A 104 15.21 -0.14 1.87
C GLY A 104 14.62 0.52 3.10
N ASP A 105 13.95 1.67 2.95
CA ASP A 105 13.34 2.36 4.08
C ASP A 105 11.94 1.81 4.34
N SER A 106 11.55 1.83 5.61
CA SER A 106 10.22 1.42 6.03
C SER A 106 9.60 2.48 6.92
N PHE A 107 8.28 2.60 6.87
CA PHE A 107 7.59 3.54 7.74
C PHE A 107 6.15 3.11 7.94
N VAL A 108 5.51 3.76 8.89
CA VAL A 108 4.12 3.48 9.25
C VAL A 108 3.34 4.78 9.19
N MET A 109 2.16 4.70 8.58
CA MET A 109 1.15 5.76 8.69
C MET A 109 0.07 5.22 9.61
N LYS A 110 -0.06 5.83 10.78
CA LYS A 110 -1.02 5.37 11.80
C LYS A 110 -2.42 5.86 11.49
N PRO A 111 -3.43 5.25 12.08
CA PRO A 111 -4.78 5.80 12.00
C PRO A 111 -4.78 7.26 12.42
N GLY A 112 -5.50 8.07 11.65
CA GLY A 112 -5.54 9.51 11.88
C GLY A 112 -4.49 10.31 11.12
N PHE A 113 -3.53 9.64 10.49
CA PHE A 113 -2.53 10.36 9.69
C PHE A 113 -3.21 11.15 8.58
N THR A 114 -2.84 12.43 8.46
CA THR A 114 -3.18 13.25 7.30
C THR A 114 -1.91 13.99 6.87
N GLY A 115 -1.72 14.08 5.57
CA GLY A 115 -0.53 14.72 5.03
C GLY A 115 -0.50 14.63 3.52
N THR A 116 0.66 14.84 2.94
CA THR A 116 0.85 14.71 1.51
C THR A 116 1.85 13.62 1.19
N TRP A 117 1.62 12.98 0.07
CA TRP A 117 2.48 11.93 -0.50
C TRP A 117 2.97 12.45 -1.84
N ARG A 118 4.26 12.72 -1.93
CA ARG A 118 4.88 13.12 -3.20
C ARG A 118 5.74 11.99 -3.71
N THR A 119 5.35 11.40 -4.83
CA THR A 119 6.21 10.46 -5.53
C THR A 119 7.17 11.28 -6.37
N ILE A 120 8.47 11.20 -6.07
CA ILE A 120 9.51 11.94 -6.77
C ILE A 120 10.04 11.11 -7.94
N GLU A 121 10.35 9.83 -7.68
CA GLU A 121 10.70 8.85 -8.70
C GLU A 121 9.74 7.70 -8.55
N THR A 122 9.32 7.10 -9.65
CA THR A 122 8.36 5.99 -9.60
C THR A 122 8.69 5.07 -8.44
N VAL A 123 7.76 4.96 -7.51
CA VAL A 123 7.97 4.26 -6.26
C VAL A 123 7.22 2.94 -6.28
N ARG A 124 7.89 1.88 -5.80
CA ARG A 124 7.24 0.59 -5.57
C ARG A 124 7.44 0.24 -4.12
N LYS A 125 6.39 -0.25 -3.48
CA LYS A 125 6.44 -0.61 -2.06
C LYS A 125 5.69 -1.90 -1.80
N ILE A 126 6.10 -2.58 -0.73
CA ILE A 126 5.26 -3.60 -0.11
C ILE A 126 4.40 -2.85 0.90
N TYR A 127 3.11 -3.14 0.93
CA TYR A 127 2.20 -2.53 1.88
C TYR A 127 1.49 -3.57 2.72
N VAL A 128 1.18 -3.20 3.94
CA VAL A 128 0.25 -3.93 4.81
C VAL A 128 -0.72 -2.90 5.36
N THR A 129 -2.00 -3.06 5.05
CA THR A 129 -3.03 -2.19 5.61
C THR A 129 -3.89 -2.98 6.59
N VAL A 130 -4.25 -2.34 7.67
CA VAL A 130 -5.16 -2.90 8.67
C VAL A 130 -6.29 -1.91 8.85
N MET A 131 -7.49 -2.38 8.53
CA MET A 131 -8.68 -1.55 8.53
C MET A 131 -9.32 -1.53 9.92
#